data_ac8743c543d2013f367636ce28039176
#
_entry.id   ac8743c543d2013f367636ce28039176
#
_cell.length_a   1.000
_cell.length_b   1.000
_cell.length_c   1.000
_cell.angle_alpha   90.00
_cell.angle_beta   90.00
_cell.angle_gamma   90.00
#
_symmetry.space_group_name_H-M   'P 1'
#
loop_
_entity.id
_entity.type
_entity.pdbx_description
1 polymer ?
#
loop_
_entity_poly.entity_id
_entity_poly.type
_entity_poly.pdbx_seq_one_letter_code
_entity_poly.pdbx_strand_id
1 'polypeptide(L)'
;MNIVGQKIYDWAVDLFPINRSLSGNGVRQTLQYIKNIIPELEVNEVPSGTKCFDWTVPQEWNCGDGYIVDPDGNKICNFKANNLHIVGYSIPVDKEIELEELIEHLYYLEDQPTAIPYITSYYSPRWGFCLSFNEFQKLKKGTYRVKIDSELKDGSLTYGEIKLKGRIEKEIFLSTYVCHPSMANNELSGPVVTMALINFIKLLKDRKHSYRIVFIPETIGSIAYISRNIDDMKKNIIAGFNITTIGDDRNYSYIPTRYGNTLSDKVSKHVLQDIDYVE
;
A
#
# COMPACT_ATOMS: atom_id res chain seq x y z
N MET A 1 -3.47 -2.14 27.48
CA MET A 1 -2.77 -2.02 26.18
C MET A 1 -1.58 -1.09 26.37
N ASN A 2 -0.41 -1.39 25.79
CA ASN A 2 0.76 -0.51 25.92
C ASN A 2 0.44 0.81 25.18
N ILE A 3 0.81 1.95 25.76
CA ILE A 3 0.55 3.29 25.18
C ILE A 3 1.08 3.41 23.72
N VAL A 4 2.21 2.77 23.43
CA VAL A 4 2.77 2.75 22.06
C VAL A 4 1.90 1.93 21.11
N GLY A 5 1.45 0.75 21.53
CA GLY A 5 0.59 -0.13 20.73
C GLY A 5 -0.76 0.53 20.41
N GLN A 6 -1.39 1.22 21.39
CA GLN A 6 -2.62 1.96 21.14
C GLN A 6 -2.42 3.06 20.10
N LYS A 7 -1.34 3.82 20.19
CA LYS A 7 -1.03 4.89 19.23
C LYS A 7 -0.80 4.37 17.82
N ILE A 8 -0.12 3.22 17.66
CA ILE A 8 0.08 2.56 16.37
C ILE A 8 -1.28 2.14 15.78
N TYR A 9 -2.16 1.59 16.61
CA TYR A 9 -3.51 1.21 16.20
C TYR A 9 -4.34 2.42 15.76
N ASP A 10 -4.30 3.52 16.52
CA ASP A 10 -5.04 4.75 16.18
C ASP A 10 -4.58 5.31 14.82
N TRP A 11 -3.28 5.31 14.53
CA TRP A 11 -2.77 5.70 13.21
C TRP A 11 -3.27 4.77 12.09
N ALA A 12 -3.37 3.46 12.35
CA ALA A 12 -3.91 2.53 11.36
C ALA A 12 -5.40 2.80 11.10
N VAL A 13 -6.18 3.12 12.14
CA VAL A 13 -7.61 3.50 12.01
C VAL A 13 -7.77 4.76 11.18
N ASP A 14 -6.97 5.80 11.45
CA ASP A 14 -7.02 7.06 10.70
C ASP A 14 -6.66 6.87 9.21
N LEU A 15 -5.68 6.02 8.92
CA LEU A 15 -5.21 5.75 7.56
C LEU A 15 -6.09 4.77 6.78
N PHE A 16 -6.88 3.93 7.47
CA PHE A 16 -7.65 2.85 6.83
C PHE A 16 -8.62 3.34 5.74
N PRO A 17 -9.41 4.42 5.91
CA PRO A 17 -10.37 4.85 4.91
C PRO A 17 -9.76 5.51 3.67
N ILE A 18 -8.47 5.82 3.67
CA ILE A 18 -7.81 6.48 2.54
C ILE A 18 -7.68 5.49 1.37
N ASN A 19 -8.23 5.87 0.22
CA ASN A 19 -8.10 5.08 -1.01
C ASN A 19 -6.72 5.27 -1.63
N ARG A 20 -5.78 4.40 -1.29
CA ARG A 20 -4.44 4.35 -1.90
C ARG A 20 -4.46 3.49 -3.15
N SER A 21 -3.57 3.82 -4.09
CA SER A 21 -3.20 3.00 -5.23
C SER A 21 -1.70 3.18 -5.50
N LEU A 22 -1.18 2.67 -6.63
CA LEU A 22 0.24 2.82 -7.01
C LEU A 22 0.67 4.30 -7.13
N SER A 23 -0.27 5.19 -7.38
CA SER A 23 -0.10 6.64 -7.48
C SER A 23 -1.38 7.33 -7.04
N GLY A 24 -1.39 8.65 -7.06
CA GLY A 24 -2.59 9.43 -6.83
C GLY A 24 -2.72 10.03 -5.44
N ASN A 25 -3.85 10.68 -5.23
CA ASN A 25 -4.10 11.49 -4.05
C ASN A 25 -4.08 10.71 -2.73
N GLY A 26 -4.49 9.43 -2.75
CA GLY A 26 -4.48 8.60 -1.54
C GLY A 26 -3.07 8.38 -0.97
N VAL A 27 -2.07 8.18 -1.85
CA VAL A 27 -0.66 8.10 -1.43
C VAL A 27 -0.20 9.44 -0.85
N ARG A 28 -0.50 10.55 -1.52
CA ARG A 28 -0.15 11.90 -1.02
C ARG A 28 -0.79 12.21 0.33
N GLN A 29 -2.07 11.89 0.51
CA GLN A 29 -2.77 12.06 1.79
C GLN A 29 -2.13 11.23 2.90
N THR A 30 -1.78 9.98 2.61
CA THR A 30 -1.08 9.09 3.54
C THR A 30 0.28 9.67 3.94
N LEU A 31 1.10 10.09 2.97
CA LEU A 31 2.41 10.70 3.24
C LEU A 31 2.28 12.04 3.98
N GLN A 32 1.25 12.83 3.69
CA GLN A 32 0.99 14.07 4.42
C GLN A 32 0.59 13.79 5.88
N TYR A 33 -0.24 12.77 6.12
CA TYR A 33 -0.56 12.32 7.47
C TYR A 33 0.70 11.91 8.25
N ILE A 34 1.56 11.10 7.63
CA ILE A 34 2.84 10.70 8.22
C ILE A 34 3.72 11.93 8.49
N LYS A 35 3.80 12.87 7.56
CA LYS A 35 4.59 14.09 7.69
C LYS A 35 4.11 15.01 8.82
N ASN A 36 2.82 15.04 9.10
CA ASN A 36 2.28 15.80 10.22
C ASN A 36 2.75 15.25 11.59
N ILE A 37 3.07 13.95 11.65
CA ILE A 37 3.58 13.26 12.84
C ILE A 37 5.11 13.25 12.86
N ILE A 38 5.72 13.16 11.69
CA ILE A 38 7.18 13.09 11.46
C ILE A 38 7.56 14.20 10.47
N PRO A 39 7.74 15.42 10.93
CA PRO A 39 7.96 16.59 10.06
C PRO A 39 9.20 16.50 9.15
N GLU A 40 10.16 15.66 9.51
CA GLU A 40 11.38 15.44 8.74
C GLU A 40 11.15 14.60 7.48
N LEU A 41 9.96 14.03 7.29
CA LEU A 41 9.62 13.27 6.08
C LEU A 41 9.64 14.19 4.85
N GLU A 42 10.48 13.87 3.89
CA GLU A 42 10.51 14.50 2.57
C GLU A 42 9.59 13.74 1.63
N VAL A 43 8.68 14.45 0.97
CA VAL A 43 7.79 13.87 -0.05
C VAL A 43 8.36 14.18 -1.41
N ASN A 44 8.57 13.14 -2.20
CA ASN A 44 9.20 13.20 -3.52
C ASN A 44 8.23 12.68 -4.59
N GLU A 45 8.34 13.24 -5.79
CA GLU A 45 7.52 12.86 -6.93
C GLU A 45 8.37 12.48 -8.15
N VAL A 46 7.90 11.47 -8.88
CA VAL A 46 8.49 11.03 -10.14
C VAL A 46 7.41 11.15 -11.22
N PRO A 47 7.52 12.09 -12.16
CA PRO A 47 6.48 12.36 -13.17
C PRO A 47 6.15 11.13 -14.02
N SER A 48 4.88 10.99 -14.43
CA SER A 48 4.44 10.05 -15.47
C SER A 48 5.31 10.17 -16.70
N GLY A 49 5.61 9.06 -17.38
CA GLY A 49 6.50 9.03 -18.53
C GLY A 49 7.99 8.99 -18.19
N THR A 50 8.39 9.16 -16.92
CA THR A 50 9.80 9.04 -16.51
C THR A 50 10.29 7.61 -16.68
N LYS A 51 11.43 7.43 -17.37
CA LYS A 51 12.10 6.14 -17.50
C LYS A 51 12.84 5.76 -16.23
N CYS A 52 12.58 4.53 -15.75
CA CYS A 52 13.22 3.93 -14.58
C CYS A 52 13.73 2.54 -14.98
N PHE A 53 14.99 2.42 -15.40
CA PHE A 53 15.57 1.24 -16.06
C PHE A 53 14.81 0.88 -17.36
N ASP A 54 14.25 -0.31 -17.44
CA ASP A 54 13.43 -0.81 -18.55
C ASP A 54 11.94 -0.51 -18.41
N TRP A 55 11.53 0.14 -17.31
CA TRP A 55 10.16 0.49 -16.99
C TRP A 55 9.89 1.99 -17.11
N THR A 56 8.63 2.37 -17.24
CA THR A 56 8.20 3.77 -17.33
C THR A 56 7.08 4.05 -16.34
N VAL A 57 7.18 5.15 -15.60
CA VAL A 57 6.15 5.57 -14.63
C VAL A 57 4.81 5.77 -15.34
N PRO A 58 3.73 5.08 -14.91
CA PRO A 58 2.42 5.14 -15.55
C PRO A 58 1.70 6.46 -15.26
N GLN A 59 0.54 6.62 -15.88
CA GLN A 59 -0.41 7.65 -15.52
C GLN A 59 -0.91 7.49 -14.09
N GLU A 60 -1.25 8.59 -13.46
CA GLU A 60 -1.83 8.64 -12.14
C GLU A 60 -3.31 8.30 -12.19
N TRP A 61 -3.77 7.49 -11.24
CA TRP A 61 -5.16 7.13 -11.08
C TRP A 61 -5.75 7.69 -9.78
N ASN A 62 -6.94 8.28 -9.89
CA ASN A 62 -7.74 8.71 -8.77
C ASN A 62 -9.18 8.23 -8.94
N CYS A 63 -9.85 7.88 -7.83
CA CYS A 63 -11.27 7.54 -7.78
C CYS A 63 -11.96 8.39 -6.71
N GLY A 64 -12.99 9.12 -7.13
CA GLY A 64 -13.77 9.99 -6.24
C GLY A 64 -15.01 9.33 -5.68
N ASP A 65 -15.64 8.43 -6.44
CA ASP A 65 -16.85 7.69 -6.05
C ASP A 65 -17.05 6.46 -6.96
N GLY A 66 -17.88 5.52 -6.52
CA GLY A 66 -18.29 4.40 -7.34
C GLY A 66 -19.31 3.54 -6.61
N TYR A 67 -20.30 3.02 -7.36
CA TYR A 67 -21.36 2.19 -6.82
C TYR A 67 -22.16 1.51 -7.93
N ILE A 68 -22.95 0.53 -7.53
CA ILE A 68 -23.98 -0.09 -8.35
C ILE A 68 -25.33 0.26 -7.70
N VAL A 69 -26.35 0.60 -8.52
CA VAL A 69 -27.75 0.68 -8.08
C VAL A 69 -28.46 -0.55 -8.63
N ASP A 70 -29.08 -1.34 -7.76
CA ASP A 70 -29.80 -2.55 -8.11
C ASP A 70 -31.20 -2.23 -8.68
N PRO A 71 -31.94 -3.22 -9.24
CA PRO A 71 -33.28 -3.01 -9.79
C PRO A 71 -34.34 -2.50 -8.77
N ASP A 72 -34.09 -2.70 -7.47
CA ASP A 72 -34.95 -2.19 -6.39
C ASP A 72 -34.57 -0.75 -5.95
N GLY A 73 -33.51 -0.15 -6.55
CA GLY A 73 -33.04 1.20 -6.24
C GLY A 73 -32.03 1.27 -5.10
N ASN A 74 -31.53 0.13 -4.59
CA ASN A 74 -30.56 0.11 -3.51
C ASN A 74 -29.13 0.28 -4.05
N LYS A 75 -28.31 1.02 -3.30
CA LYS A 75 -26.87 1.16 -3.56
C LYS A 75 -26.11 -0.04 -3.00
N ILE A 76 -25.43 -0.76 -3.86
CA ILE A 76 -24.51 -1.87 -3.51
C ILE A 76 -23.10 -1.56 -4.04
N CYS A 77 -22.10 -2.30 -3.61
CA CYS A 77 -20.68 -2.08 -3.96
C CYS A 77 -20.27 -0.60 -3.80
N ASN A 78 -20.67 0.01 -2.68
CA ASN A 78 -20.49 1.44 -2.46
C ASN A 78 -19.05 1.75 -2.03
N PHE A 79 -18.30 2.43 -2.88
CA PHE A 79 -16.92 2.88 -2.64
C PHE A 79 -16.74 3.64 -1.31
N LYS A 80 -17.72 4.47 -0.93
CA LYS A 80 -17.67 5.24 0.33
C LYS A 80 -17.86 4.38 1.58
N ALA A 81 -18.47 3.21 1.44
CA ALA A 81 -18.59 2.25 2.54
C ALA A 81 -17.32 1.39 2.66
N ASN A 82 -16.78 0.96 1.53
CA ASN A 82 -15.50 0.26 1.45
C ASN A 82 -14.87 0.48 0.07
N ASN A 83 -13.69 1.10 0.03
CA ASN A 83 -13.02 1.41 -1.23
C ASN A 83 -12.51 0.17 -2.00
N LEU A 84 -12.46 -1.03 -1.37
CA LEU A 84 -12.21 -2.29 -2.05
C LEU A 84 -13.30 -2.68 -3.06
N HIS A 85 -14.50 -2.09 -2.97
CA HIS A 85 -15.56 -2.35 -3.94
C HIS A 85 -15.23 -1.94 -5.37
N ILE A 86 -14.24 -1.08 -5.59
CA ILE A 86 -13.81 -0.69 -6.93
C ILE A 86 -12.52 -1.40 -7.30
N VAL A 87 -12.52 -2.06 -8.47
CA VAL A 87 -11.29 -2.60 -9.06
C VAL A 87 -10.29 -1.47 -9.25
N GLY A 88 -9.10 -1.61 -8.66
CA GLY A 88 -8.06 -0.58 -8.74
C GLY A 88 -7.68 -0.29 -10.20
N TYR A 89 -7.48 0.99 -10.55
CA TYR A 89 -7.25 1.46 -11.91
C TYR A 89 -8.42 1.26 -12.89
N SER A 90 -9.65 1.09 -12.39
CA SER A 90 -10.85 1.12 -13.23
C SER A 90 -10.94 2.42 -14.03
N ILE A 91 -11.23 2.29 -15.33
CA ILE A 91 -11.63 3.45 -16.15
C ILE A 91 -13.03 3.95 -15.74
N PRO A 92 -13.36 5.22 -15.97
CA PRO A 92 -14.68 5.76 -15.61
C PRO A 92 -15.79 5.06 -16.38
N VAL A 93 -16.93 4.88 -15.71
CA VAL A 93 -18.17 4.35 -16.30
C VAL A 93 -19.39 5.01 -15.64
N ASP A 94 -20.42 5.30 -16.42
CA ASP A 94 -21.75 5.69 -15.93
C ASP A 94 -22.79 5.23 -16.98
N LYS A 95 -23.41 4.07 -16.75
CA LYS A 95 -24.38 3.48 -17.68
C LYS A 95 -25.35 2.54 -16.96
N GLU A 96 -26.43 2.20 -17.65
CA GLU A 96 -27.33 1.11 -17.30
C GLU A 96 -26.98 -0.15 -18.09
N ILE A 97 -26.98 -1.31 -17.41
CA ILE A 97 -26.66 -2.62 -18.00
C ILE A 97 -27.53 -3.71 -17.38
N GLU A 98 -27.77 -4.77 -18.12
CA GLU A 98 -28.45 -5.95 -17.61
C GLU A 98 -27.53 -6.80 -16.72
N LEU A 99 -28.11 -7.63 -15.85
CA LEU A 99 -27.35 -8.49 -14.92
C LEU A 99 -26.33 -9.36 -15.66
N GLU A 100 -26.66 -9.89 -16.81
CA GLU A 100 -25.81 -10.76 -17.60
C GLU A 100 -24.49 -10.06 -18.03
N GLU A 101 -24.57 -8.78 -18.40
CA GLU A 101 -23.40 -7.95 -18.70
C GLU A 101 -22.67 -7.55 -17.39
N LEU A 102 -23.41 -7.20 -16.34
CA LEU A 102 -22.82 -6.81 -15.06
C LEU A 102 -21.90 -7.90 -14.49
N ILE A 103 -22.31 -9.17 -14.56
CA ILE A 103 -21.55 -10.30 -14.01
C ILE A 103 -20.12 -10.38 -14.60
N GLU A 104 -19.91 -9.98 -15.85
CA GLU A 104 -18.59 -9.96 -16.48
C GLU A 104 -17.62 -8.94 -15.82
N HIS A 105 -18.15 -8.00 -15.06
CA HIS A 105 -17.42 -6.93 -14.37
C HIS A 105 -17.40 -7.11 -12.84
N LEU A 106 -17.89 -8.25 -12.32
CA LEU A 106 -17.91 -8.54 -10.88
C LEU A 106 -16.84 -9.54 -10.48
N TYR A 107 -16.20 -9.28 -9.36
CA TYR A 107 -15.14 -10.12 -8.80
C TYR A 107 -15.48 -10.51 -7.36
N TYR A 108 -15.41 -11.79 -7.06
CA TYR A 108 -15.70 -12.39 -5.75
C TYR A 108 -14.86 -13.65 -5.52
N LEU A 109 -14.86 -14.20 -4.30
CA LEU A 109 -14.17 -15.42 -3.93
C LEU A 109 -15.19 -16.40 -3.33
N GLU A 110 -15.42 -17.53 -3.98
CA GLU A 110 -16.38 -18.55 -3.53
C GLU A 110 -15.91 -19.27 -2.25
N ASP A 111 -14.60 -19.49 -2.13
CA ASP A 111 -13.95 -20.10 -0.97
C ASP A 111 -13.83 -19.16 0.24
N GLN A 112 -14.05 -17.85 0.03
CA GLN A 112 -14.08 -16.82 1.08
C GLN A 112 -15.35 -15.96 0.96
N PRO A 113 -16.54 -16.53 1.24
CA PRO A 113 -17.82 -15.96 0.83
C PRO A 113 -18.19 -14.62 1.49
N THR A 114 -17.49 -14.21 2.54
CA THR A 114 -17.67 -12.90 3.21
C THR A 114 -16.62 -11.87 2.82
N ALA A 115 -15.56 -12.27 2.12
CA ALA A 115 -14.46 -11.38 1.75
C ALA A 115 -14.78 -10.57 0.49
N ILE A 116 -14.35 -9.31 0.45
CA ILE A 116 -14.28 -8.50 -0.76
C ILE A 116 -12.86 -8.64 -1.31
N PRO A 117 -12.65 -9.18 -2.53
CA PRO A 117 -11.32 -9.38 -3.07
C PRO A 117 -10.65 -8.05 -3.46
N TYR A 118 -9.34 -8.02 -3.42
CA TYR A 118 -8.53 -6.93 -3.98
C TYR A 118 -8.13 -7.27 -5.42
N ILE A 119 -8.69 -6.55 -6.39
CA ILE A 119 -8.45 -6.72 -7.82
C ILE A 119 -7.96 -5.40 -8.42
N THR A 120 -7.08 -5.50 -9.42
CA THR A 120 -6.50 -4.35 -10.12
C THR A 120 -6.52 -4.54 -11.62
N SER A 121 -6.43 -3.42 -12.36
CA SER A 121 -6.41 -3.40 -13.83
C SER A 121 -5.24 -2.56 -14.39
N TYR A 122 -4.08 -2.60 -13.75
CA TYR A 122 -2.94 -1.72 -14.07
C TYR A 122 -2.49 -1.73 -15.55
N TYR A 123 -2.58 -2.87 -16.23
CA TYR A 123 -2.06 -3.05 -17.59
C TYR A 123 -3.13 -3.25 -18.66
N SER A 124 -4.40 -3.30 -18.26
CA SER A 124 -5.53 -3.51 -19.19
C SER A 124 -6.66 -2.57 -18.83
N PRO A 125 -6.90 -1.52 -19.63
CA PRO A 125 -8.01 -0.60 -19.37
C PRO A 125 -9.34 -1.34 -19.30
N ARG A 126 -9.89 -1.45 -18.10
CA ARG A 126 -11.20 -2.05 -17.81
C ARG A 126 -11.78 -1.41 -16.56
N TRP A 127 -13.04 -1.64 -16.31
CA TRP A 127 -13.71 -1.28 -15.06
C TRP A 127 -14.30 -2.52 -14.40
N GLY A 128 -14.56 -2.44 -13.11
CA GLY A 128 -15.21 -3.53 -12.40
C GLY A 128 -15.44 -3.22 -10.92
N PHE A 129 -16.21 -4.10 -10.31
CA PHE A 129 -16.53 -4.03 -8.90
C PHE A 129 -16.17 -5.34 -8.20
N CYS A 130 -15.78 -5.22 -6.94
CA CYS A 130 -15.53 -6.33 -6.04
C CYS A 130 -16.62 -6.39 -4.98
N LEU A 131 -17.09 -7.58 -4.67
CA LEU A 131 -18.10 -7.82 -3.65
C LEU A 131 -17.90 -9.18 -3.01
N SER A 132 -18.53 -9.41 -1.85
CA SER A 132 -18.53 -10.74 -1.25
C SER A 132 -19.37 -11.71 -2.09
N PHE A 133 -19.04 -12.99 -2.05
CA PHE A 133 -19.85 -14.01 -2.71
C PHE A 133 -21.27 -14.07 -2.18
N ASN A 134 -21.46 -13.82 -0.87
CA ASN A 134 -22.77 -13.72 -0.26
C ASN A 134 -23.62 -12.57 -0.81
N GLU A 135 -23.01 -11.46 -1.24
CA GLU A 135 -23.73 -10.35 -1.91
C GLU A 135 -23.98 -10.68 -3.37
N PHE A 136 -23.02 -11.30 -4.05
CA PHE A 136 -23.20 -11.78 -5.43
C PHE A 136 -24.41 -12.71 -5.58
N GLN A 137 -24.58 -13.67 -4.66
CA GLN A 137 -25.70 -14.60 -4.68
C GLN A 137 -27.09 -13.97 -4.50
N LYS A 138 -27.16 -12.71 -4.03
CA LYS A 138 -28.41 -11.97 -3.83
C LYS A 138 -28.82 -11.12 -5.03
N LEU A 139 -27.98 -11.07 -6.07
CA LEU A 139 -28.27 -10.30 -7.27
C LEU A 139 -29.51 -10.84 -7.97
N LYS A 140 -30.37 -9.96 -8.40
CA LYS A 140 -31.64 -10.28 -9.05
C LYS A 140 -31.56 -9.96 -10.54
N LYS A 141 -32.29 -10.68 -11.37
CA LYS A 141 -32.45 -10.32 -12.77
C LYS A 141 -33.06 -8.93 -12.92
N GLY A 142 -32.50 -8.12 -13.82
CA GLY A 142 -32.98 -6.76 -14.13
C GLY A 142 -31.85 -5.83 -14.53
N THR A 143 -32.19 -4.57 -14.69
CA THR A 143 -31.30 -3.50 -15.12
C THR A 143 -30.62 -2.86 -13.90
N TYR A 144 -29.32 -2.71 -13.97
CA TYR A 144 -28.47 -2.10 -12.95
C TYR A 144 -27.82 -0.81 -13.49
N ARG A 145 -27.77 0.24 -12.68
CA ARG A 145 -26.96 1.40 -13.01
C ARG A 145 -25.58 1.24 -12.36
N VAL A 146 -24.52 1.31 -13.15
CA VAL A 146 -23.14 1.28 -12.69
C VAL A 146 -22.49 2.64 -12.85
N LYS A 147 -21.77 3.08 -11.80
CA LYS A 147 -21.02 4.32 -11.82
C LYS A 147 -19.66 4.14 -11.16
N ILE A 148 -18.58 4.53 -11.85
CA ILE A 148 -17.24 4.73 -11.30
C ILE A 148 -16.77 6.10 -11.77
N ASP A 149 -16.55 7.00 -10.81
CA ASP A 149 -15.99 8.34 -11.04
C ASP A 149 -14.49 8.29 -10.79
N SER A 150 -13.77 7.88 -11.83
CA SER A 150 -12.31 7.76 -11.80
C SER A 150 -11.65 8.59 -12.90
N GLU A 151 -10.39 8.90 -12.70
CA GLU A 151 -9.57 9.67 -13.62
C GLU A 151 -8.20 9.02 -13.78
N LEU A 152 -7.75 8.89 -15.02
CA LEU A 152 -6.39 8.54 -15.41
C LEU A 152 -5.79 9.72 -16.16
N LYS A 153 -4.72 10.28 -15.62
CA LYS A 153 -4.03 11.43 -16.22
C LYS A 153 -2.53 11.41 -15.98
N ASP A 154 -1.79 12.21 -16.70
CA ASP A 154 -0.41 12.47 -16.37
C ASP A 154 -0.32 13.14 -15.00
N GLY A 155 0.54 12.60 -14.15
CA GLY A 155 0.73 13.01 -12.77
C GLY A 155 2.08 12.55 -12.27
N SER A 156 2.13 11.93 -11.08
CA SER A 156 3.38 11.43 -10.53
C SER A 156 3.20 10.21 -9.64
N LEU A 157 4.25 9.39 -9.58
CA LEU A 157 4.47 8.41 -8.52
C LEU A 157 5.08 9.15 -7.34
N THR A 158 4.43 9.07 -6.18
CA THR A 158 4.83 9.80 -4.97
C THR A 158 5.38 8.84 -3.93
N TYR A 159 6.48 9.22 -3.27
CA TYR A 159 7.05 8.46 -2.16
C TYR A 159 7.58 9.40 -1.06
N GLY A 160 7.69 8.87 0.16
CA GLY A 160 8.30 9.58 1.29
C GLY A 160 9.66 9.02 1.63
N GLU A 161 10.63 9.89 1.98
CA GLU A 161 11.94 9.51 2.46
C GLU A 161 12.30 10.29 3.72
N ILE A 162 13.01 9.64 4.63
CA ILE A 162 13.63 10.28 5.79
C ILE A 162 15.04 9.72 5.99
N LYS A 163 16.01 10.60 6.22
CA LYS A 163 17.38 10.24 6.58
C LYS A 163 17.68 10.71 7.99
N LEU A 164 17.93 9.76 8.88
CA LEU A 164 18.35 10.04 10.26
C LEU A 164 19.87 9.83 10.37
N LYS A 165 20.61 10.91 10.51
CA LYS A 165 22.06 10.89 10.54
C LYS A 165 22.57 10.20 11.82
N GLY A 166 23.53 9.29 11.67
CA GLY A 166 24.35 8.70 12.72
C GLY A 166 25.78 9.26 12.73
N ARG A 167 26.67 8.64 13.53
CA ARG A 167 28.09 9.03 13.60
C ARG A 167 28.87 8.68 12.32
N ILE A 168 28.42 7.69 11.57
CA ILE A 168 29.04 7.27 10.31
C ILE A 168 27.99 7.31 9.18
N GLU A 169 28.47 7.48 7.94
CA GLU A 169 27.63 7.58 6.76
C GLU A 169 27.00 6.24 6.34
N LYS A 170 27.53 5.10 6.84
CA LYS A 170 26.95 3.78 6.52
C LYS A 170 25.53 3.69 7.04
N GLU A 171 24.62 3.24 6.16
CA GLU A 171 23.17 3.32 6.35
C GLU A 171 22.55 1.94 6.61
N ILE A 172 21.58 1.92 7.53
CA ILE A 172 20.56 0.88 7.62
C ILE A 172 19.36 1.35 6.81
N PHE A 173 18.92 0.56 5.84
CA PHE A 173 17.78 0.86 4.99
C PHE A 173 16.51 0.20 5.52
N LEU A 174 15.45 0.97 5.69
CA LEU A 174 14.12 0.46 6.02
C LEU A 174 13.16 0.87 4.91
N SER A 175 12.37 -0.06 4.42
CA SER A 175 11.31 0.24 3.44
C SER A 175 9.98 -0.31 3.90
N THR A 176 8.91 0.38 3.54
CA THR A 176 7.53 -0.08 3.67
C THR A 176 6.70 0.48 2.54
N TYR A 177 5.64 -0.22 2.13
CA TYR A 177 4.83 0.27 1.02
C TYR A 177 3.56 1.00 1.47
N VAL A 178 3.07 1.91 0.61
CA VAL A 178 1.92 2.77 0.82
C VAL A 178 1.11 2.89 -0.48
N CYS A 179 0.47 1.80 -0.92
CA CYS A 179 -0.17 1.74 -2.24
C CYS A 179 -1.45 0.92 -2.34
N HIS A 180 -1.94 0.33 -1.24
CA HIS A 180 -3.16 -0.44 -1.26
C HIS A 180 -4.31 0.27 -0.55
N PRO A 181 -5.57 0.11 -1.02
CA PRO A 181 -6.74 0.62 -0.32
C PRO A 181 -7.01 -0.18 0.96
N SER A 182 -7.96 0.17 1.75
CA SER A 182 -8.47 -0.42 3.00
C SER A 182 -8.05 -1.86 3.30
N MET A 183 -6.78 -2.09 3.60
CA MET A 183 -6.20 -3.37 4.04
C MET A 183 -5.37 -3.14 5.30
N ALA A 184 -5.75 -3.80 6.41
CA ALA A 184 -5.17 -3.55 7.72
C ALA A 184 -3.76 -4.15 7.85
N ASN A 185 -3.64 -5.49 7.85
CA ASN A 185 -2.35 -6.14 8.04
C ASN A 185 -1.42 -5.97 6.84
N ASN A 186 -1.94 -6.20 5.61
CA ASN A 186 -1.11 -6.09 4.41
C ASN A 186 -0.53 -4.68 4.24
N GLU A 187 -1.38 -3.65 4.22
CA GLU A 187 -0.97 -2.30 3.87
C GLU A 187 -0.53 -1.45 5.05
N LEU A 188 -1.30 -1.43 6.15
CA LEU A 188 -1.13 -0.42 7.18
C LEU A 188 -0.13 -0.81 8.26
N SER A 189 0.02 -2.10 8.54
CA SER A 189 0.90 -2.55 9.64
C SER A 189 2.35 -2.12 9.44
N GLY A 190 2.87 -2.24 8.22
CA GLY A 190 4.22 -1.79 7.88
C GLY A 190 4.44 -0.29 8.12
N PRO A 191 3.69 0.59 7.48
CA PRO A 191 3.81 2.04 7.66
C PRO A 191 3.69 2.50 9.11
N VAL A 192 2.66 2.07 9.86
CA VAL A 192 2.44 2.56 11.24
C VAL A 192 3.51 2.07 12.21
N VAL A 193 4.01 0.84 12.05
CA VAL A 193 5.15 0.35 12.83
C VAL A 193 6.44 1.07 12.42
N THR A 194 6.64 1.33 11.13
CA THR A 194 7.78 2.14 10.67
C THR A 194 7.75 3.54 11.27
N MET A 195 6.59 4.20 11.39
CA MET A 195 6.45 5.47 12.08
C MET A 195 6.88 5.38 13.56
N ALA A 196 6.48 4.32 14.25
CA ALA A 196 6.90 4.09 15.63
C ALA A 196 8.41 3.82 15.74
N LEU A 197 8.98 3.05 14.80
CA LEU A 197 10.43 2.81 14.72
C LEU A 197 11.22 4.11 14.48
N ILE A 198 10.75 5.00 13.62
CA ILE A 198 11.37 6.33 13.40
C ILE A 198 11.42 7.08 14.72
N ASN A 199 10.30 7.16 15.45
CA ASN A 199 10.26 7.83 16.74
C ASN A 199 11.22 7.19 17.76
N PHE A 200 11.30 5.87 17.79
CA PHE A 200 12.26 5.14 18.64
C PHE A 200 13.71 5.44 18.26
N ILE A 201 14.04 5.37 16.96
CA ILE A 201 15.39 5.64 16.45
C ILE A 201 15.80 7.09 16.76
N LYS A 202 14.88 8.05 16.70
CA LYS A 202 15.14 9.47 17.06
C LYS A 202 15.54 9.64 18.52
N LEU A 203 15.08 8.78 19.43
CA LEU A 203 15.46 8.80 20.84
C LEU A 203 16.89 8.27 21.11
N LEU A 204 17.46 7.52 20.19
CA LEU A 204 18.83 7.00 20.30
C LEU A 204 19.83 8.16 20.11
N LYS A 205 20.36 8.69 21.21
CA LYS A 205 21.24 9.88 21.20
C LYS A 205 22.59 9.63 20.50
N ASP A 206 23.09 8.40 20.54
CA ASP A 206 24.41 8.02 20.01
C ASP A 206 24.31 6.92 18.96
N ARG A 207 23.59 7.23 17.87
CA ARG A 207 23.45 6.30 16.73
C ARG A 207 24.79 6.14 16.01
N LYS A 208 25.29 4.92 15.89
CA LYS A 208 26.47 4.63 15.10
C LYS A 208 26.17 4.79 13.61
N HIS A 209 25.16 4.08 13.11
CA HIS A 209 24.77 4.10 11.69
C HIS A 209 23.74 5.18 11.41
N SER A 210 23.75 5.70 10.20
CA SER A 210 22.64 6.48 9.65
C SER A 210 21.50 5.54 9.26
N TYR A 211 20.28 6.08 9.19
CA TYR A 211 19.11 5.33 8.75
C TYR A 211 18.48 6.04 7.56
N ARG A 212 18.21 5.27 6.52
CA ARG A 212 17.41 5.70 5.36
C ARG A 212 16.12 4.93 5.38
N ILE A 213 15.00 5.63 5.47
CA ILE A 213 13.68 5.04 5.66
C ILE A 213 12.77 5.56 4.55
N VAL A 214 12.09 4.66 3.83
CA VAL A 214 11.25 5.04 2.70
C VAL A 214 9.84 4.44 2.83
N PHE A 215 8.86 5.26 2.49
CA PHE A 215 7.45 4.90 2.30
C PHE A 215 7.17 5.01 0.80
N ILE A 216 7.04 3.88 0.12
CA ILE A 216 7.00 3.82 -1.35
C ILE A 216 5.85 2.93 -1.84
N PRO A 217 5.30 3.15 -3.03
CA PRO A 217 4.44 2.14 -3.67
C PRO A 217 5.21 0.84 -3.89
N GLU A 218 4.53 -0.29 -3.68
CA GLU A 218 5.11 -1.61 -3.86
C GLU A 218 5.64 -1.78 -5.30
N THR A 219 6.72 -2.54 -5.48
CA THR A 219 7.36 -2.87 -6.76
C THR A 219 7.77 -1.65 -7.58
N ILE A 220 6.83 -0.92 -8.15
CA ILE A 220 7.10 0.22 -9.05
C ILE A 220 7.73 1.41 -8.32
N GLY A 221 7.36 1.65 -7.07
CA GLY A 221 8.00 2.64 -6.23
C GLY A 221 9.46 2.28 -5.95
N SER A 222 9.73 1.01 -5.67
CA SER A 222 11.10 0.51 -5.49
C SER A 222 11.93 0.65 -6.77
N ILE A 223 11.36 0.33 -7.94
CA ILE A 223 12.02 0.50 -9.24
C ILE A 223 12.38 1.98 -9.45
N ALA A 224 11.40 2.87 -9.27
CA ALA A 224 11.61 4.32 -9.44
C ALA A 224 12.64 4.87 -8.44
N TYR A 225 12.55 4.47 -7.17
CA TYR A 225 13.48 4.90 -6.13
C TYR A 225 14.90 4.42 -6.38
N ILE A 226 15.08 3.14 -6.69
CA ILE A 226 16.40 2.54 -6.96
C ILE A 226 17.03 3.15 -8.21
N SER A 227 16.25 3.36 -9.28
CA SER A 227 16.78 3.96 -10.52
C SER A 227 17.43 5.34 -10.30
N ARG A 228 16.98 6.08 -9.29
CA ARG A 228 17.47 7.42 -8.96
C ARG A 228 18.58 7.43 -7.91
N ASN A 229 18.68 6.37 -7.11
CA ASN A 229 19.55 6.34 -5.92
C ASN A 229 20.56 5.20 -5.90
N ILE A 230 20.63 4.36 -6.94
CA ILE A 230 21.35 3.09 -6.91
C ILE A 230 22.84 3.21 -6.54
N ASP A 231 23.54 4.23 -7.03
CA ASP A 231 24.98 4.40 -6.77
C ASP A 231 25.24 4.82 -5.32
N ASP A 232 24.41 5.72 -4.80
CA ASP A 232 24.47 6.14 -3.40
C ASP A 232 24.08 4.99 -2.45
N MET A 233 23.04 4.24 -2.80
CA MET A 233 22.61 3.05 -2.06
C MET A 233 23.72 1.98 -2.00
N LYS A 234 24.34 1.65 -3.14
CA LYS A 234 25.47 0.69 -3.19
C LYS A 234 26.65 1.12 -2.34
N LYS A 235 26.92 2.42 -2.28
CA LYS A 235 28.03 2.97 -1.50
C LYS A 235 27.75 2.91 -0.01
N ASN A 236 26.53 3.22 0.42
CA ASN A 236 26.23 3.56 1.82
C ASN A 236 25.44 2.49 2.56
N ILE A 237 24.51 1.77 1.92
CA ILE A 237 23.67 0.77 2.60
C ILE A 237 24.47 -0.50 2.91
N ILE A 238 24.45 -0.91 4.19
CA ILE A 238 25.10 -2.12 4.67
C ILE A 238 24.11 -3.23 5.06
N ALA A 239 22.88 -2.87 5.39
CA ALA A 239 21.78 -3.78 5.67
C ALA A 239 20.46 -3.12 5.32
N GLY A 240 19.47 -3.91 4.91
CA GLY A 240 18.13 -3.40 4.60
C GLY A 240 17.05 -4.36 5.06
N PHE A 241 15.90 -3.81 5.45
CA PHE A 241 14.73 -4.54 5.90
C PHE A 241 13.49 -3.96 5.24
N ASN A 242 12.64 -4.83 4.70
CA ASN A 242 11.30 -4.45 4.25
C ASN A 242 10.31 -4.79 5.35
N ILE A 243 9.59 -3.78 5.83
CA ILE A 243 8.64 -3.89 6.94
C ILE A 243 7.24 -3.96 6.35
N THR A 244 6.64 -5.13 6.37
CA THR A 244 5.34 -5.40 5.75
C THR A 244 4.62 -6.52 6.48
N THR A 245 3.29 -6.48 6.48
CA THR A 245 2.42 -7.58 6.95
C THR A 245 2.77 -8.06 8.37
N ILE A 246 3.07 -7.12 9.26
CA ILE A 246 3.57 -7.36 10.62
C ILE A 246 2.51 -7.11 11.70
N GLY A 247 1.24 -6.97 11.31
CA GLY A 247 0.10 -6.79 12.22
C GLY A 247 -0.62 -8.09 12.57
N ASP A 248 0.01 -9.23 12.39
CA ASP A 248 -0.50 -10.56 12.73
C ASP A 248 0.00 -10.96 14.13
N ASP A 249 -0.87 -11.53 14.94
CA ASP A 249 -0.57 -11.98 16.30
C ASP A 249 -0.34 -13.51 16.40
N ARG A 250 -0.39 -14.24 15.29
CA ARG A 250 -0.21 -15.69 15.24
C ARG A 250 1.25 -16.10 15.32
N ASN A 251 2.12 -15.45 14.53
CA ASN A 251 3.54 -15.75 14.47
C ASN A 251 4.34 -14.52 14.00
N TYR A 252 5.62 -14.48 14.37
CA TYR A 252 6.58 -13.66 13.63
C TYR A 252 6.91 -14.32 12.30
N SER A 253 7.08 -13.54 11.25
CA SER A 253 7.47 -14.03 9.93
C SER A 253 8.77 -13.36 9.50
N TYR A 254 9.67 -14.16 8.95
CA TYR A 254 10.93 -13.69 8.39
C TYR A 254 11.08 -14.26 6.97
N ILE A 255 11.26 -13.38 6.00
CA ILE A 255 11.57 -13.76 4.62
C ILE A 255 13.04 -13.44 4.37
N PRO A 256 13.89 -14.44 4.09
CA PRO A 256 15.31 -14.21 3.84
C PRO A 256 15.53 -13.36 2.60
N THR A 257 16.67 -12.67 2.57
CA THR A 257 17.12 -12.01 1.34
C THR A 257 17.40 -13.06 0.26
N ARG A 258 17.47 -12.63 -1.01
CA ARG A 258 17.77 -13.52 -2.14
C ARG A 258 19.02 -14.41 -1.92
N TYR A 259 20.02 -13.91 -1.20
CA TYR A 259 21.26 -14.65 -0.90
C TYR A 259 21.20 -15.46 0.40
N GLY A 260 20.25 -15.18 1.30
CA GLY A 260 20.03 -15.89 2.55
C GLY A 260 21.15 -15.78 3.60
N ASN A 261 22.21 -15.02 3.34
CA ASN A 261 23.38 -14.90 4.20
C ASN A 261 23.94 -13.47 4.33
N THR A 262 23.17 -12.47 3.97
CA THR A 262 23.55 -11.05 4.10
C THR A 262 23.63 -10.64 5.57
N LEU A 263 24.10 -9.42 5.85
CA LEU A 263 24.07 -8.87 7.20
C LEU A 263 22.64 -8.79 7.76
N SER A 264 21.65 -8.44 6.92
CA SER A 264 20.24 -8.43 7.31
C SER A 264 19.77 -9.80 7.76
N ASP A 265 20.08 -10.86 7.01
CA ASP A 265 19.73 -12.25 7.37
C ASP A 265 20.35 -12.66 8.71
N LYS A 266 21.64 -12.37 8.89
CA LYS A 266 22.36 -12.70 10.14
C LYS A 266 21.76 -12.00 11.35
N VAL A 267 21.41 -10.72 11.21
CA VAL A 267 20.79 -9.93 12.29
C VAL A 267 19.39 -10.46 12.60
N SER A 268 18.56 -10.71 11.58
CA SER A 268 17.20 -11.25 11.76
C SER A 268 17.23 -12.60 12.48
N LYS A 269 18.06 -13.54 12.01
CA LYS A 269 18.19 -14.87 12.64
C LYS A 269 18.72 -14.80 14.06
N HIS A 270 19.63 -13.88 14.34
CA HIS A 270 20.13 -13.67 15.71
C HIS A 270 19.04 -13.12 16.65
N VAL A 271 18.24 -12.16 16.18
CA VAL A 271 17.18 -11.59 17.00
C VAL A 271 16.04 -12.59 17.24
N LEU A 272 15.75 -13.44 16.24
CA LEU A 272 14.65 -14.41 16.28
C LEU A 272 15.05 -15.77 16.88
N GLN A 273 16.33 -16.00 17.24
CA GLN A 273 16.84 -17.32 17.65
C GLN A 273 16.07 -17.98 18.82
N ASP A 274 15.50 -17.18 19.71
CA ASP A 274 14.76 -17.63 20.90
C ASP A 274 13.25 -17.36 20.81
N ILE A 275 12.75 -17.09 19.60
CA ILE A 275 11.35 -16.75 19.32
C ILE A 275 10.84 -17.71 18.23
N ASP A 276 9.63 -18.24 18.43
CA ASP A 276 8.97 -19.00 17.36
C ASP A 276 8.64 -18.08 16.17
N TYR A 277 9.12 -18.44 14.99
CA TYR A 277 8.85 -17.69 13.75
C TYR A 277 8.70 -18.63 12.55
N VAL A 278 8.07 -18.12 11.50
CA VAL A 278 7.93 -18.79 10.19
C VAL A 278 8.93 -18.17 9.21
N GLU A 279 9.70 -19.03 8.52
CA GLU A 279 10.62 -18.68 7.43
C GLU A 279 10.02 -19.00 6.06
#